data_7def73b9dbcd9657fea4d4fa328221a1
#
_entry.id   7def73b9dbcd9657fea4d4fa328221a1
#
_cell.length_a   1.000
_cell.length_b   1.000
_cell.length_c   1.000
_cell.angle_alpha   90.00
_cell.angle_beta   90.00
_cell.angle_gamma   90.00
#
_symmetry.space_group_name_H-M   'P 1'
#
loop_
_entity.id
_entity.type
_entity.pdbx_description
1 polymer ?
#
loop_
_entity_poly.entity_id
_entity_poly.type
_entity_poly.pdbx_seq_one_letter_code
_entity_poly.pdbx_strand_id
1 'polypeptide(L)'
;MKKNAFFCVVLAGVFFGTSCIFVNLLSPYGFSPLQMIAMRGTVAAVVTAIAVFFYNKKLYQTDLKGILLAVSCGIGIYFTSSLYYISMDKTSVSTAVVLMYTAPIIVMFYSVIFLKEKFTIIKAIAVISVIMGCCLVSGIIGGFKFNTAGLIIGLLSGVAYAFYNIMTKIAMKYNYNPLTITLYGFITMCILSLICADIPNMAKLTLQNPPAIILLIIGIGIFTSVLPYFLQTLGLKELPAGVASSLGIIEPMSATVFSVVFFNENLSVLNVCGIILILFAVFILSKTKEND
;
A
#
# COMPACT_ATOMS: atom_id res chain seq x y z
N MET A 1 -5.86 4.02 -21.85
CA MET A 1 -5.63 3.18 -20.65
C MET A 1 -6.34 1.85 -20.83
N LYS A 2 -5.67 0.75 -20.60
CA LYS A 2 -6.31 -0.55 -20.62
C LYS A 2 -7.23 -0.64 -19.41
N LYS A 3 -8.55 -0.75 -19.65
CA LYS A 3 -9.58 -0.73 -18.59
C LYS A 3 -9.25 -1.72 -17.44
N ASN A 4 -8.76 -2.90 -17.79
CA ASN A 4 -8.44 -3.94 -16.80
C ASN A 4 -7.32 -3.52 -15.83
N ALA A 5 -6.26 -2.86 -16.31
CA ALA A 5 -5.17 -2.40 -15.45
C ALA A 5 -5.62 -1.29 -14.48
N PHE A 6 -6.49 -0.39 -14.94
CA PHE A 6 -7.10 0.63 -14.08
C PHE A 6 -7.93 -0.03 -12.97
N PHE A 7 -8.81 -0.97 -13.32
CA PHE A 7 -9.60 -1.70 -12.33
C PHE A 7 -8.75 -2.50 -11.34
N CYS A 8 -7.63 -3.08 -11.78
CA CYS A 8 -6.70 -3.77 -10.88
C CYS A 8 -6.19 -2.82 -9.78
N VAL A 9 -5.76 -1.60 -10.15
CA VAL A 9 -5.24 -0.65 -9.15
C VAL A 9 -6.34 -0.11 -8.24
N VAL A 10 -7.53 0.17 -8.78
CA VAL A 10 -8.70 0.56 -7.97
C VAL A 10 -9.04 -0.54 -6.96
N LEU A 11 -9.11 -1.80 -7.42
CA LEU A 11 -9.40 -2.94 -6.55
C LEU A 11 -8.29 -3.18 -5.53
N ALA A 12 -7.02 -2.95 -5.90
CA ALA A 12 -5.90 -2.98 -4.95
C ALA A 12 -6.10 -1.98 -3.83
N GLY A 13 -6.50 -0.73 -4.14
CA GLY A 13 -6.81 0.29 -3.14
C GLY A 13 -7.94 -0.13 -2.19
N VAL A 14 -9.00 -0.75 -2.71
CA VAL A 14 -10.09 -1.29 -1.88
C VAL A 14 -9.56 -2.38 -0.93
N PHE A 15 -8.76 -3.31 -1.43
CA PHE A 15 -8.16 -4.36 -0.59
C PHE A 15 -7.20 -3.80 0.45
N PHE A 16 -6.36 -2.82 0.12
CA PHE A 16 -5.53 -2.14 1.10
C PHE A 16 -6.38 -1.51 2.21
N GLY A 17 -7.53 -0.93 1.88
CA GLY A 17 -8.48 -0.36 2.83
C GLY A 17 -9.03 -1.38 3.83
N THR A 18 -9.06 -2.69 3.51
CA THR A 18 -9.47 -3.72 4.49
C THR A 18 -8.52 -3.84 5.67
N SER A 19 -7.32 -3.24 5.60
CA SER A 19 -6.35 -3.28 6.69
C SER A 19 -6.92 -2.73 8.00
N CYS A 20 -7.79 -1.72 7.94
CA CYS A 20 -8.46 -1.18 9.12
C CYS A 20 -9.27 -2.25 9.86
N ILE A 21 -9.93 -3.16 9.14
CA ILE A 21 -10.72 -4.24 9.72
C ILE A 21 -9.82 -5.19 10.51
N PHE A 22 -8.75 -5.69 9.88
CA PHE A 22 -7.85 -6.65 10.53
C PHE A 22 -7.06 -6.04 11.69
N VAL A 23 -6.65 -4.78 11.57
CA VAL A 23 -5.96 -4.06 12.66
C VAL A 23 -6.89 -3.92 13.87
N ASN A 24 -8.14 -3.48 13.66
CA ASN A 24 -9.13 -3.37 14.74
C ASN A 24 -9.46 -4.72 15.40
N LEU A 25 -9.45 -5.82 14.64
CA LEU A 25 -9.71 -7.16 15.18
C LEU A 25 -8.50 -7.78 15.89
N LEU A 26 -7.27 -7.43 15.49
CA LEU A 26 -6.04 -7.96 16.10
C LEU A 26 -5.52 -7.13 17.28
N SER A 27 -5.76 -5.81 17.29
CA SER A 27 -5.32 -4.91 18.36
C SER A 27 -5.79 -5.31 19.77
N PRO A 28 -7.04 -5.77 19.99
CA PRO A 28 -7.48 -6.20 21.30
C PRO A 28 -6.73 -7.40 21.89
N TYR A 29 -6.09 -8.22 21.04
CA TYR A 29 -5.22 -9.31 21.49
C TYR A 29 -3.82 -8.86 21.91
N GLY A 30 -3.49 -7.57 21.74
CA GLY A 30 -2.21 -6.98 22.16
C GLY A 30 -1.09 -7.06 21.13
N PHE A 31 -1.40 -7.39 19.85
CA PHE A 31 -0.40 -7.39 18.78
C PHE A 31 0.08 -5.98 18.47
N SER A 32 1.40 -5.80 18.45
CA SER A 32 2.00 -4.55 18.00
C SER A 32 1.92 -4.39 16.46
N PRO A 33 1.96 -3.14 15.95
CA PRO A 33 2.00 -2.89 14.51
C PRO A 33 3.13 -3.65 13.78
N LEU A 34 4.32 -3.72 14.36
CA LEU A 34 5.46 -4.44 13.77
C LEU A 34 5.21 -5.95 13.68
N GLN A 35 4.55 -6.54 14.70
CA GLN A 35 4.12 -7.93 14.66
C GLN A 35 3.09 -8.18 13.56
N MET A 36 2.13 -7.28 13.37
CA MET A 36 1.15 -7.38 12.29
C MET A 36 1.82 -7.29 10.90
N ILE A 37 2.88 -6.46 10.73
CA ILE A 37 3.68 -6.43 9.50
C ILE A 37 4.40 -7.76 9.27
N ALA A 38 4.96 -8.36 10.31
CA ALA A 38 5.64 -9.65 10.21
C ALA A 38 4.66 -10.79 9.84
N MET A 39 3.47 -10.82 10.46
CA MET A 39 2.42 -11.78 10.14
C MET A 39 1.98 -11.70 8.68
N ARG A 40 1.61 -10.48 8.23
CA ARG A 40 1.15 -10.29 6.85
C ARG A 40 2.26 -10.56 5.83
N GLY A 41 3.52 -10.23 6.14
CA GLY A 41 4.68 -10.51 5.30
C GLY A 41 4.95 -12.00 5.17
N THR A 42 4.88 -12.74 6.28
CA THR A 42 5.07 -14.21 6.31
C THR A 42 3.98 -14.90 5.50
N VAL A 43 2.71 -14.57 5.74
CA VAL A 43 1.59 -15.15 4.98
C VAL A 43 1.70 -14.80 3.50
N ALA A 44 2.05 -13.56 3.16
CA ALA A 44 2.21 -13.14 1.78
C ALA A 44 3.32 -13.93 1.06
N ALA A 45 4.47 -14.10 1.70
CA ALA A 45 5.57 -14.89 1.14
C ALA A 45 5.16 -16.36 0.93
N VAL A 46 4.54 -16.98 1.93
CA VAL A 46 4.11 -18.39 1.85
C VAL A 46 3.02 -18.59 0.80
N VAL A 47 1.96 -17.79 0.85
CA VAL A 47 0.81 -17.92 -0.09
C VAL A 47 1.26 -17.67 -1.53
N THR A 48 2.12 -16.66 -1.77
CA THR A 48 2.61 -16.38 -3.12
C THR A 48 3.57 -17.48 -3.58
N ALA A 49 4.40 -18.03 -2.69
CA ALA A 49 5.25 -19.17 -3.02
C ALA A 49 4.41 -20.39 -3.42
N ILE A 50 3.39 -20.73 -2.64
CA ILE A 50 2.46 -21.82 -2.96
C ILE A 50 1.77 -21.56 -4.31
N ALA A 51 1.29 -20.34 -4.55
CA ALA A 51 0.64 -19.99 -5.81
C ALA A 51 1.58 -20.18 -7.01
N VAL A 52 2.84 -19.74 -6.90
CA VAL A 52 3.85 -19.92 -7.95
C VAL A 52 4.17 -21.40 -8.16
N PHE A 53 4.25 -22.19 -7.09
CA PHE A 53 4.51 -23.63 -7.16
C PHE A 53 3.45 -24.39 -7.99
N PHE A 54 2.17 -24.08 -7.77
CA PHE A 54 1.08 -24.71 -8.50
C PHE A 54 0.84 -24.11 -9.88
N TYR A 55 1.07 -22.82 -10.05
CA TYR A 55 0.83 -22.16 -11.34
C TYR A 55 1.94 -22.41 -12.35
N ASN A 56 3.20 -22.11 -12.01
CA ASN A 56 4.35 -22.32 -12.89
C ASN A 56 5.67 -22.22 -12.11
N LYS A 57 6.31 -23.34 -11.85
CA LYS A 57 7.60 -23.42 -11.13
C LYS A 57 8.75 -22.67 -11.81
N LYS A 58 8.68 -22.40 -13.12
CA LYS A 58 9.70 -21.61 -13.81
C LYS A 58 9.75 -20.15 -13.34
N LEU A 59 8.69 -19.67 -12.71
CA LEU A 59 8.65 -18.33 -12.14
C LEU A 59 9.52 -18.14 -10.88
N TYR A 60 10.01 -19.21 -10.28
CA TYR A 60 11.08 -19.13 -9.28
C TYR A 60 12.44 -18.75 -9.89
N GLN A 61 12.62 -18.99 -11.19
CA GLN A 61 13.88 -18.68 -11.86
C GLN A 61 13.80 -17.26 -12.40
N THR A 62 14.76 -16.46 -11.99
CA THR A 62 14.96 -15.10 -12.53
C THR A 62 16.45 -14.76 -12.46
N ASP A 63 16.89 -13.83 -13.25
CA ASP A 63 18.28 -13.37 -13.26
C ASP A 63 18.57 -12.48 -12.03
N LEU A 64 19.84 -12.17 -11.81
CA LEU A 64 20.29 -11.35 -10.68
C LEU A 64 19.62 -9.98 -10.68
N LYS A 65 19.38 -9.39 -11.86
CA LYS A 65 18.71 -8.09 -11.99
C LYS A 65 17.26 -8.16 -11.53
N GLY A 66 16.53 -9.23 -11.88
CA GLY A 66 15.17 -9.48 -11.43
C GLY A 66 15.09 -9.66 -9.91
N ILE A 67 16.06 -10.39 -9.32
CA ILE A 67 16.16 -10.53 -7.86
C ILE A 67 16.41 -9.17 -7.21
N LEU A 68 17.37 -8.39 -7.69
CA LEU A 68 17.69 -7.07 -7.13
C LEU A 68 16.50 -6.11 -7.18
N LEU A 69 15.76 -6.09 -8.30
CA LEU A 69 14.54 -5.28 -8.43
C LEU A 69 13.46 -5.76 -7.46
N ALA A 70 13.24 -7.06 -7.33
CA ALA A 70 12.25 -7.61 -6.41
C ALA A 70 12.61 -7.35 -4.94
N VAL A 71 13.88 -7.50 -4.57
CA VAL A 71 14.41 -7.15 -3.23
C VAL A 71 14.19 -5.67 -2.96
N SER A 72 14.47 -4.79 -3.94
CA SER A 72 14.21 -3.34 -3.82
C SER A 72 12.72 -3.06 -3.58
N CYS A 73 11.82 -3.77 -4.29
CA CYS A 73 10.38 -3.67 -4.04
C CYS A 73 10.02 -4.09 -2.60
N GLY A 74 10.58 -5.20 -2.11
CA GLY A 74 10.33 -5.69 -0.75
C GLY A 74 10.85 -4.74 0.34
N ILE A 75 12.02 -4.15 0.13
CA ILE A 75 12.55 -3.08 0.98
C ILE A 75 11.58 -1.90 1.01
N GLY A 76 11.10 -1.46 -0.15
CA GLY A 76 10.12 -0.38 -0.26
C GLY A 76 8.84 -0.69 0.51
N ILE A 77 8.27 -1.89 0.37
CA ILE A 77 7.06 -2.33 1.09
C ILE A 77 7.29 -2.32 2.61
N TYR A 78 8.42 -2.88 3.07
CA TYR A 78 8.75 -2.96 4.49
C TYR A 78 8.90 -1.58 5.11
N PHE A 79 9.72 -0.70 4.51
CA PHE A 79 9.94 0.64 5.04
C PHE A 79 8.69 1.52 4.95
N THR A 80 7.89 1.41 3.89
CA THR A 80 6.58 2.09 3.82
C THR A 80 5.74 1.76 5.05
N SER A 81 5.55 0.49 5.32
CA SER A 81 4.71 0.03 6.43
C SER A 81 5.28 0.41 7.79
N SER A 82 6.58 0.16 8.02
CA SER A 82 7.22 0.39 9.32
C SER A 82 7.28 1.88 9.66
N LEU A 83 7.70 2.73 8.72
CA LEU A 83 7.77 4.18 8.93
C LEU A 83 6.38 4.80 9.09
N TYR A 84 5.41 4.30 8.35
CA TYR A 84 4.01 4.72 8.50
C TYR A 84 3.49 4.47 9.91
N TYR A 85 3.68 3.25 10.46
CA TYR A 85 3.23 2.93 11.81
C TYR A 85 3.99 3.71 12.89
N ILE A 86 5.30 3.91 12.73
CA ILE A 86 6.09 4.74 13.67
C ILE A 86 5.62 6.20 13.63
N SER A 87 5.27 6.70 12.44
CA SER A 87 4.69 8.05 12.31
C SER A 87 3.33 8.15 12.99
N MET A 88 2.47 7.13 12.87
CA MET A 88 1.17 7.06 13.55
C MET A 88 1.32 7.20 15.06
N ASP A 89 2.23 6.46 15.67
CA ASP A 89 2.46 6.50 17.13
C ASP A 89 2.95 7.88 17.60
N LYS A 90 3.73 8.57 16.77
CA LYS A 90 4.31 9.88 17.12
C LYS A 90 3.41 11.06 16.78
N THR A 91 2.47 10.91 15.87
CA THR A 91 1.56 11.96 15.42
C THR A 91 0.10 11.52 15.60
N SER A 92 -0.53 11.10 14.52
CA SER A 92 -1.87 10.48 14.50
C SER A 92 -1.99 9.63 13.24
N VAL A 93 -2.96 8.72 13.21
CA VAL A 93 -3.30 7.92 12.03
C VAL A 93 -3.51 8.84 10.83
N SER A 94 -4.33 9.87 11.01
CA SER A 94 -4.68 10.85 9.98
C SER A 94 -3.46 11.57 9.40
N THR A 95 -2.57 12.04 10.26
CA THR A 95 -1.35 12.75 9.84
C THR A 95 -0.43 11.81 9.08
N ALA A 96 -0.19 10.60 9.59
CA ALA A 96 0.67 9.62 8.94
C ALA A 96 0.16 9.21 7.55
N VAL A 97 -1.16 9.02 7.39
CA VAL A 97 -1.79 8.74 6.08
C VAL A 97 -1.52 9.86 5.09
N VAL A 98 -1.80 11.11 5.46
CA VAL A 98 -1.58 12.27 4.56
C VAL A 98 -0.11 12.36 4.14
N LEU A 99 0.82 12.17 5.08
CA LEU A 99 2.25 12.23 4.79
C LEU A 99 2.69 11.10 3.86
N MET A 100 2.21 9.87 4.05
CA MET A 100 2.48 8.75 3.15
C MET A 100 1.95 9.03 1.74
N TYR A 101 0.78 9.66 1.61
CA TYR A 101 0.20 9.99 0.31
C TYR A 101 0.78 11.24 -0.37
N THR A 102 1.92 11.74 0.10
CA THR A 102 2.81 12.58 -0.71
C THR A 102 3.55 11.79 -1.80
N ALA A 103 3.58 10.46 -1.69
CA ALA A 103 4.20 9.55 -2.68
C ALA A 103 3.80 9.82 -4.15
N PRO A 104 2.51 10.03 -4.52
CA PRO A 104 2.14 10.33 -5.90
C PRO A 104 2.88 11.53 -6.49
N ILE A 105 3.17 12.56 -5.69
CA ILE A 105 3.97 13.72 -6.15
C ILE A 105 5.37 13.25 -6.53
N ILE A 106 6.02 12.50 -5.64
CA ILE A 106 7.40 12.01 -5.83
C ILE A 106 7.47 11.10 -7.06
N VAL A 107 6.51 10.16 -7.17
CA VAL A 107 6.41 9.24 -8.32
C VAL A 107 6.21 10.02 -9.61
N MET A 108 5.35 11.02 -9.63
CA MET A 108 5.07 11.82 -10.81
C MET A 108 6.32 12.58 -11.28
N PHE A 109 7.05 13.25 -10.36
CA PHE A 109 8.31 13.92 -10.69
C PHE A 109 9.34 12.94 -11.25
N TYR A 110 9.53 11.81 -10.58
CA TYR A 110 10.45 10.78 -11.04
C TYR A 110 10.06 10.24 -12.43
N SER A 111 8.77 9.97 -12.63
CA SER A 111 8.25 9.43 -13.90
C SER A 111 8.48 10.37 -15.07
N VAL A 112 8.28 11.67 -14.87
CA VAL A 112 8.54 12.68 -15.91
C VAL A 112 10.02 12.75 -16.26
N ILE A 113 10.90 12.82 -15.25
CA ILE A 113 12.34 13.03 -15.45
C ILE A 113 13.03 11.76 -15.98
N PHE A 114 12.79 10.61 -15.36
CA PHE A 114 13.56 9.38 -15.61
C PHE A 114 12.82 8.34 -16.44
N LEU A 115 11.49 8.26 -16.32
CA LEU A 115 10.71 7.31 -17.12
C LEU A 115 10.21 7.92 -18.41
N LYS A 116 10.43 9.24 -18.63
CA LYS A 116 10.01 10.02 -19.80
C LYS A 116 8.49 9.96 -20.01
N GLU A 117 7.73 9.87 -18.92
CA GLU A 117 6.26 9.97 -18.96
C GLU A 117 5.86 11.43 -19.19
N LYS A 118 4.83 11.67 -19.99
CA LYS A 118 4.36 13.03 -20.25
C LYS A 118 3.68 13.61 -19.00
N PHE A 119 4.05 14.81 -18.65
CA PHE A 119 3.35 15.61 -17.65
C PHE A 119 2.16 16.30 -18.29
N THR A 120 0.96 16.09 -17.74
CA THR A 120 -0.24 16.78 -18.19
C THR A 120 -0.88 17.54 -17.02
N ILE A 121 -1.56 18.64 -17.35
CA ILE A 121 -2.29 19.43 -16.37
C ILE A 121 -3.36 18.58 -15.66
N ILE A 122 -3.93 17.61 -16.37
CA ILE A 122 -4.93 16.69 -15.83
C ILE A 122 -4.32 15.82 -14.71
N LYS A 123 -3.09 15.31 -14.90
CA LYS A 123 -2.37 14.56 -13.86
C LYS A 123 -2.08 15.44 -12.64
N ALA A 124 -1.69 16.70 -12.85
CA ALA A 124 -1.46 17.64 -11.77
C ALA A 124 -2.74 17.94 -10.96
N ILE A 125 -3.85 18.24 -11.63
CA ILE A 125 -5.15 18.47 -10.98
C ILE A 125 -5.57 17.21 -10.19
N ALA A 126 -5.42 16.03 -10.77
CA ALA A 126 -5.75 14.78 -10.09
C ALA A 126 -4.92 14.57 -8.82
N VAL A 127 -3.60 14.81 -8.86
CA VAL A 127 -2.72 14.67 -7.69
C VAL A 127 -3.08 15.66 -6.60
N ILE A 128 -3.37 16.93 -6.95
CA ILE A 128 -3.83 17.93 -5.98
C ILE A 128 -5.15 17.51 -5.35
N SER A 129 -6.12 17.04 -6.16
CA SER A 129 -7.41 16.55 -5.66
C SER A 129 -7.25 15.33 -4.74
N VAL A 130 -6.32 14.42 -5.06
CA VAL A 130 -5.94 13.27 -4.22
C VAL A 130 -5.47 13.73 -2.84
N ILE A 131 -4.54 14.67 -2.77
CA ILE A 131 -3.97 15.15 -1.51
C ILE A 131 -5.03 15.88 -0.68
N MET A 132 -5.79 16.78 -1.30
CA MET A 132 -6.87 17.49 -0.61
C MET A 132 -7.94 16.53 -0.11
N GLY A 133 -8.35 15.55 -0.93
CA GLY A 133 -9.31 14.52 -0.53
C GLY A 133 -8.79 13.68 0.64
N CYS A 134 -7.52 13.29 0.62
CA CYS A 134 -6.88 12.58 1.72
C CYS A 134 -6.87 13.40 3.02
N CYS A 135 -6.53 14.67 2.96
CA CYS A 135 -6.57 15.57 4.12
C CYS A 135 -7.97 15.66 4.73
N LEU A 136 -9.02 15.71 3.90
CA LEU A 136 -10.39 15.76 4.36
C LEU A 136 -10.88 14.44 4.95
N VAL A 137 -10.58 13.30 4.28
CA VAL A 137 -10.99 11.97 4.74
C VAL A 137 -10.29 11.59 6.04
N SER A 138 -9.02 11.92 6.19
CA SER A 138 -8.25 11.56 7.37
C SER A 138 -8.57 12.40 8.61
N GLY A 139 -9.39 13.48 8.49
CA GLY A 139 -9.81 14.30 9.63
C GLY A 139 -8.69 15.15 10.24
N ILE A 140 -7.60 15.41 9.50
CA ILE A 140 -6.45 16.19 9.98
C ILE A 140 -6.85 17.63 10.40
N ILE A 141 -7.95 18.13 9.87
CA ILE A 141 -8.49 19.47 10.16
C ILE A 141 -9.02 19.56 11.61
N GLY A 142 -9.30 18.44 12.28
CA GLY A 142 -9.83 18.40 13.66
C GLY A 142 -8.80 18.42 14.78
N GLY A 143 -7.51 18.33 14.49
CA GLY A 143 -6.44 18.39 15.50
C GLY A 143 -5.10 17.86 15.01
N PHE A 144 -4.13 18.74 14.95
CA PHE A 144 -2.77 18.43 14.52
C PHE A 144 -1.87 18.24 15.74
N LYS A 145 -1.43 17.00 15.99
CA LYS A 145 -0.37 16.76 16.99
C LYS A 145 0.99 17.04 16.32
N PHE A 146 1.57 18.19 16.65
CA PHE A 146 2.86 18.60 16.09
C PHE A 146 4.00 17.84 16.78
N ASN A 147 4.58 16.87 16.05
CA ASN A 147 5.81 16.18 16.45
C ASN A 147 6.73 16.12 15.22
N THR A 148 7.78 16.92 15.23
CA THR A 148 8.71 17.05 14.08
C THR A 148 9.29 15.71 13.65
N ALA A 149 9.69 14.86 14.58
CA ALA A 149 10.23 13.53 14.27
C ALA A 149 9.18 12.65 13.59
N GLY A 150 7.95 12.65 14.10
CA GLY A 150 6.83 11.91 13.49
C GLY A 150 6.48 12.40 12.10
N LEU A 151 6.55 13.71 11.84
CA LEU A 151 6.31 14.30 10.52
C LEU A 151 7.40 13.89 9.51
N ILE A 152 8.67 13.95 9.90
CA ILE A 152 9.79 13.53 9.05
C ILE A 152 9.66 12.03 8.71
N ILE A 153 9.37 11.19 9.71
CA ILE A 153 9.20 9.75 9.52
C ILE A 153 8.01 9.46 8.59
N GLY A 154 6.90 10.21 8.73
CA GLY A 154 5.75 10.10 7.84
C GLY A 154 6.08 10.47 6.39
N LEU A 155 6.82 11.54 6.16
CA LEU A 155 7.31 11.89 4.82
C LEU A 155 8.26 10.81 4.26
N LEU A 156 9.13 10.24 5.08
CA LEU A 156 9.99 9.13 4.67
C LEU A 156 9.17 7.88 4.31
N SER A 157 8.03 7.63 4.95
CA SER A 157 7.11 6.56 4.51
C SER A 157 6.56 6.82 3.11
N GLY A 158 6.24 8.08 2.78
CA GLY A 158 5.85 8.50 1.43
C GLY A 158 6.97 8.28 0.40
N VAL A 159 8.22 8.60 0.76
CA VAL A 159 9.40 8.32 -0.08
C VAL A 159 9.55 6.80 -0.31
N ALA A 160 9.41 5.98 0.73
CA ALA A 160 9.49 4.52 0.62
C ALA A 160 8.38 3.95 -0.27
N TYR A 161 7.15 4.48 -0.16
CA TYR A 161 6.04 4.07 -1.02
C TYR A 161 6.26 4.49 -2.49
N ALA A 162 6.80 5.70 -2.71
CA ALA A 162 7.21 6.12 -4.04
C ALA A 162 8.29 5.21 -4.61
N PHE A 163 9.31 4.88 -3.82
CA PHE A 163 10.38 3.96 -4.22
C PHE A 163 9.83 2.59 -4.63
N TYR A 164 8.92 2.00 -3.84
CA TYR A 164 8.25 0.75 -4.20
C TYR A 164 7.55 0.84 -5.58
N ASN A 165 6.73 1.88 -5.80
CA ASN A 165 6.01 2.05 -7.06
C ASN A 165 6.96 2.21 -8.25
N ILE A 166 8.04 2.97 -8.08
CA ILE A 166 9.07 3.20 -9.11
C ILE A 166 9.80 1.90 -9.43
N MET A 167 10.29 1.18 -8.42
CA MET A 167 11.03 -0.08 -8.63
C MET A 167 10.13 -1.14 -9.30
N THR A 168 8.87 -1.24 -8.87
CA THR A 168 7.89 -2.12 -9.50
C THR A 168 7.65 -1.73 -10.97
N LYS A 169 7.49 -0.43 -11.26
CA LYS A 169 7.35 0.04 -12.65
C LYS A 169 8.57 -0.29 -13.51
N ILE A 170 9.77 -0.10 -12.96
CA ILE A 170 11.02 -0.46 -13.66
C ILE A 170 11.05 -1.97 -13.93
N ALA A 171 10.71 -2.82 -12.95
CA ALA A 171 10.66 -4.26 -13.13
C ALA A 171 9.68 -4.65 -14.25
N MET A 172 8.51 -4.02 -14.30
CA MET A 172 7.52 -4.25 -15.35
C MET A 172 8.00 -3.78 -16.73
N LYS A 173 8.75 -2.68 -16.82
CA LYS A 173 9.38 -2.24 -18.08
C LYS A 173 10.41 -3.23 -18.62
N TYR A 174 11.09 -3.98 -17.75
CA TYR A 174 11.98 -5.09 -18.15
C TYR A 174 11.24 -6.41 -18.42
N ASN A 175 9.91 -6.39 -18.47
CA ASN A 175 9.05 -7.56 -18.72
C ASN A 175 9.20 -8.71 -17.72
N TYR A 176 9.64 -8.43 -16.49
CA TYR A 176 9.60 -9.44 -15.43
C TYR A 176 8.16 -9.83 -15.10
N ASN A 177 7.97 -11.09 -14.69
CA ASN A 177 6.64 -11.56 -14.33
C ASN A 177 6.19 -10.92 -13.00
N PRO A 178 4.98 -10.36 -12.92
CA PRO A 178 4.45 -9.79 -11.68
C PRO A 178 4.51 -10.73 -10.47
N LEU A 179 4.20 -12.02 -10.64
CA LEU A 179 4.27 -13.02 -9.57
C LEU A 179 5.69 -13.22 -9.06
N THR A 180 6.70 -13.20 -9.93
CA THR A 180 8.12 -13.32 -9.54
C THR A 180 8.55 -12.12 -8.71
N ILE A 181 8.20 -10.91 -9.14
CA ILE A 181 8.56 -9.68 -8.43
C ILE A 181 7.85 -9.60 -7.08
N THR A 182 6.56 -9.93 -6.99
CA THR A 182 5.83 -9.93 -5.72
C THR A 182 6.32 -11.02 -4.79
N LEU A 183 6.65 -12.22 -5.28
CA LEU A 183 7.17 -13.32 -4.47
C LEU A 183 8.46 -12.92 -3.74
N TYR A 184 9.50 -12.52 -4.48
CA TYR A 184 10.78 -12.14 -3.87
C TYR A 184 10.69 -10.85 -3.07
N GLY A 185 9.78 -9.94 -3.44
CA GLY A 185 9.45 -8.76 -2.65
C GLY A 185 8.85 -9.14 -1.29
N PHE A 186 7.91 -10.09 -1.25
CA PHE A 186 7.33 -10.56 0.02
C PHE A 186 8.32 -11.39 0.86
N ILE A 187 9.18 -12.18 0.23
CA ILE A 187 10.26 -12.87 0.96
C ILE A 187 11.16 -11.83 1.64
N THR A 188 11.54 -10.78 0.94
CA THR A 188 12.36 -9.69 1.51
C THR A 188 11.62 -8.98 2.64
N MET A 189 10.36 -8.60 2.45
CA MET A 189 9.54 -8.01 3.50
C MET A 189 9.42 -8.93 4.72
N CYS A 190 9.19 -10.22 4.52
CA CYS A 190 9.11 -11.23 5.57
C CYS A 190 10.41 -11.29 6.40
N ILE A 191 11.57 -11.41 5.74
CA ILE A 191 12.86 -11.46 6.42
C ILE A 191 13.09 -10.20 7.25
N LEU A 192 12.91 -9.01 6.65
CA LEU A 192 13.13 -7.73 7.35
C LEU A 192 12.17 -7.54 8.52
N SER A 193 10.91 -7.92 8.36
CA SER A 193 9.91 -7.75 9.42
C SER A 193 10.11 -8.73 10.57
N LEU A 194 10.53 -9.96 10.32
CA LEU A 194 10.81 -10.95 11.36
C LEU A 194 12.02 -10.57 12.21
N ILE A 195 13.02 -9.89 11.65
CA ILE A 195 14.18 -9.37 12.41
C ILE A 195 13.73 -8.35 13.46
N CYS A 196 12.70 -7.54 13.16
CA CYS A 196 12.21 -6.49 14.04
C CYS A 196 11.01 -6.91 14.89
N ALA A 197 10.42 -8.08 14.66
CA ALA A 197 9.28 -8.59 15.40
C ALA A 197 9.73 -9.33 16.66
N ASP A 198 9.03 -9.07 17.78
CA ASP A 198 9.14 -9.89 19.00
C ASP A 198 8.39 -11.22 18.77
N ILE A 199 9.08 -12.19 18.14
CA ILE A 199 8.52 -13.50 17.77
C ILE A 199 8.02 -14.30 19.00
N PRO A 200 8.77 -14.36 20.13
CA PRO A 200 8.27 -15.06 21.32
C PRO A 200 6.95 -14.49 21.84
N ASN A 201 6.82 -13.17 21.92
CA ASN A 201 5.58 -12.54 22.32
C ASN A 201 4.45 -12.78 21.31
N MET A 202 4.74 -12.71 20.02
CA MET A 202 3.78 -13.00 18.95
C MET A 202 3.22 -14.42 19.04
N ALA A 203 4.07 -15.42 19.31
CA ALA A 203 3.64 -16.79 19.50
C ALA A 203 2.75 -16.92 20.74
N LYS A 204 3.14 -16.30 21.87
CA LYS A 204 2.35 -16.31 23.11
C LYS A 204 0.95 -15.69 22.90
N LEU A 205 0.86 -14.57 22.20
CA LEU A 205 -0.41 -13.91 21.92
C LEU A 205 -1.30 -14.79 21.02
N THR A 206 -0.72 -15.46 20.04
CA THR A 206 -1.45 -16.36 19.13
C THR A 206 -2.09 -17.53 19.89
N LEU A 207 -1.48 -17.99 20.98
CA LEU A 207 -2.02 -19.07 21.81
C LEU A 207 -3.23 -18.67 22.68
N GLN A 208 -3.59 -17.40 22.77
CA GLN A 208 -4.77 -16.95 23.52
C GLN A 208 -6.08 -17.42 22.88
N ASN A 209 -6.18 -17.40 21.55
CA ASN A 209 -7.32 -17.91 20.78
C ASN A 209 -6.84 -18.37 19.41
N PRO A 210 -6.17 -19.55 19.32
CA PRO A 210 -5.48 -19.96 18.12
C PRO A 210 -6.35 -19.98 16.86
N PRO A 211 -7.59 -20.53 16.85
CA PRO A 211 -8.39 -20.60 15.62
C PRO A 211 -8.74 -19.24 15.07
N ALA A 212 -9.20 -18.32 15.92
CA ALA A 212 -9.59 -16.98 15.50
C ALA A 212 -8.39 -16.16 15.05
N ILE A 213 -7.29 -16.17 15.83
CA ILE A 213 -6.10 -15.39 15.53
C ILE A 213 -5.42 -15.90 14.26
N ILE A 214 -5.31 -17.22 14.04
CA ILE A 214 -4.73 -17.76 12.81
C ILE A 214 -5.57 -17.35 11.59
N LEU A 215 -6.89 -17.39 11.69
CA LEU A 215 -7.76 -16.93 10.61
C LEU A 215 -7.54 -15.45 10.29
N LEU A 216 -7.39 -14.61 11.31
CA LEU A 216 -7.11 -13.18 11.15
C LEU A 216 -5.71 -12.95 10.53
N ILE A 217 -4.70 -13.73 10.95
CA ILE A 217 -3.34 -13.67 10.38
C ILE A 217 -3.36 -14.05 8.90
N ILE A 218 -4.06 -15.10 8.53
CA ILE A 218 -4.23 -15.49 7.12
C ILE A 218 -4.96 -14.39 6.35
N GLY A 219 -6.05 -13.89 6.92
CA GLY A 219 -6.86 -12.83 6.33
C GLY A 219 -6.05 -11.55 6.07
N ILE A 220 -5.34 -11.03 7.10
CA ILE A 220 -4.52 -9.82 6.92
C ILE A 220 -3.43 -10.03 5.85
N GLY A 221 -2.80 -11.21 5.80
CA GLY A 221 -1.80 -11.50 4.78
C GLY A 221 -2.36 -11.53 3.37
N ILE A 222 -3.49 -12.19 3.15
CA ILE A 222 -4.11 -12.32 1.83
C ILE A 222 -4.72 -10.99 1.38
N PHE A 223 -5.60 -10.39 2.19
CA PHE A 223 -6.40 -9.24 1.78
C PHE A 223 -5.61 -7.93 1.81
N THR A 224 -4.60 -7.78 2.68
CA THR A 224 -3.83 -6.54 2.78
C THR A 224 -2.43 -6.62 2.15
N SER A 225 -2.01 -7.81 1.69
CA SER A 225 -0.71 -7.97 1.03
C SER A 225 -0.82 -8.71 -0.31
N VAL A 226 -1.15 -10.01 -0.33
CA VAL A 226 -1.09 -10.81 -1.56
C VAL A 226 -1.92 -10.19 -2.67
N LEU A 227 -3.21 -9.99 -2.44
CA LEU A 227 -4.14 -9.48 -3.46
C LEU A 227 -3.79 -8.04 -3.89
N PRO A 228 -3.67 -7.06 -2.97
CA PRO A 228 -3.48 -5.68 -3.40
C PRO A 228 -2.12 -5.44 -4.07
N TYR A 229 -1.02 -5.99 -3.55
CA TYR A 229 0.28 -5.79 -4.17
C TYR A 229 0.40 -6.48 -5.53
N PHE A 230 -0.21 -7.66 -5.70
CA PHE A 230 -0.27 -8.32 -7.00
C PHE A 230 -1.07 -7.52 -8.02
N LEU A 231 -2.26 -7.05 -7.63
CA LEU A 231 -3.10 -6.20 -8.48
C LEU A 231 -2.43 -4.86 -8.81
N GLN A 232 -1.76 -4.24 -7.83
CA GLN A 232 -0.98 -3.03 -8.04
C GLN A 232 0.15 -3.25 -9.06
N THR A 233 0.87 -4.38 -8.94
CA THR A 233 1.95 -4.74 -9.86
C THR A 233 1.43 -4.98 -11.28
N LEU A 234 0.28 -5.66 -11.42
CA LEU A 234 -0.41 -5.82 -12.71
C LEU A 234 -0.80 -4.46 -13.30
N GLY A 235 -1.32 -3.56 -12.50
CA GLY A 235 -1.64 -2.21 -12.92
C GLY A 235 -0.42 -1.44 -13.40
N LEU A 236 0.68 -1.47 -12.63
CA LEU A 236 1.94 -0.82 -12.97
C LEU A 236 2.61 -1.37 -14.24
N LYS A 237 2.29 -2.59 -14.65
CA LYS A 237 2.74 -3.14 -15.93
C LYS A 237 2.24 -2.29 -17.12
N GLU A 238 1.01 -1.80 -17.04
CA GLU A 238 0.32 -1.15 -18.15
C GLU A 238 0.06 0.35 -17.93
N LEU A 239 -0.09 0.79 -16.68
CA LEU A 239 -0.35 2.20 -16.35
C LEU A 239 0.94 2.98 -16.13
N PRO A 240 0.91 4.31 -16.39
CA PRO A 240 1.95 5.22 -15.91
C PRO A 240 2.09 5.13 -14.38
N ALA A 241 3.33 5.21 -13.87
CA ALA A 241 3.59 5.03 -12.44
C ALA A 241 2.91 6.12 -11.59
N GLY A 242 2.91 7.38 -12.08
CA GLY A 242 2.22 8.49 -11.42
C GLY A 242 0.71 8.27 -11.31
N VAL A 243 0.07 7.71 -12.35
CA VAL A 243 -1.36 7.38 -12.33
C VAL A 243 -1.65 6.25 -11.34
N ALA A 244 -0.89 5.16 -11.39
CA ALA A 244 -1.07 4.03 -10.48
C ALA A 244 -0.86 4.42 -9.01
N SER A 245 0.17 5.22 -8.71
CA SER A 245 0.41 5.75 -7.37
C SER A 245 -0.72 6.66 -6.86
N SER A 246 -1.26 7.52 -7.74
CA SER A 246 -2.39 8.39 -7.39
C SER A 246 -3.68 7.61 -7.13
N LEU A 247 -3.92 6.51 -7.84
CA LEU A 247 -5.07 5.64 -7.62
C LEU A 247 -5.01 4.89 -6.28
N GLY A 248 -3.83 4.72 -5.69
CA GLY A 248 -3.66 4.14 -4.36
C GLY A 248 -4.45 4.86 -3.26
N ILE A 249 -4.81 6.14 -3.47
CA ILE A 249 -5.63 6.94 -2.54
C ILE A 249 -7.04 6.34 -2.29
N ILE A 250 -7.46 5.37 -3.08
CA ILE A 250 -8.70 4.62 -2.81
C ILE A 250 -8.60 3.86 -1.48
N GLU A 251 -7.39 3.55 -1.01
CA GLU A 251 -7.16 2.89 0.28
C GLU A 251 -7.77 3.68 1.45
N PRO A 252 -7.38 4.93 1.77
CA PRO A 252 -7.98 5.65 2.90
C PRO A 252 -9.47 5.92 2.73
N MET A 253 -9.94 6.11 1.50
CA MET A 253 -11.38 6.21 1.21
C MET A 253 -12.10 4.92 1.59
N SER A 254 -11.59 3.77 1.13
CA SER A 254 -12.19 2.46 1.43
C SER A 254 -12.10 2.12 2.91
N ALA A 255 -10.98 2.45 3.58
CA ALA A 255 -10.82 2.27 5.02
C ALA A 255 -11.88 3.06 5.79
N THR A 256 -12.16 4.31 5.40
CA THR A 256 -13.22 5.13 6.02
C THR A 256 -14.60 4.50 5.82
N VAL A 257 -14.92 4.01 4.62
CA VAL A 257 -16.19 3.33 4.36
C VAL A 257 -16.30 2.06 5.20
N PHE A 258 -15.24 1.26 5.30
CA PHE A 258 -15.23 0.05 6.12
C PHE A 258 -15.35 0.35 7.62
N SER A 259 -14.71 1.42 8.12
CA SER A 259 -14.88 1.86 9.51
C SER A 259 -16.33 2.16 9.85
N VAL A 260 -17.04 2.85 8.97
CA VAL A 260 -18.48 3.12 9.15
C VAL A 260 -19.31 1.84 9.12
N VAL A 261 -19.08 0.98 8.13
CA VAL A 261 -19.91 -0.22 7.91
C VAL A 261 -19.67 -1.27 9.01
N PHE A 262 -18.43 -1.50 9.42
CA PHE A 262 -18.09 -2.57 10.36
C PHE A 262 -17.97 -2.13 11.82
N PHE A 263 -17.67 -0.85 12.07
CA PHE A 263 -17.43 -0.33 13.42
C PHE A 263 -18.41 0.78 13.83
N ASN A 264 -19.43 1.07 12.98
CA ASN A 264 -20.45 2.09 13.23
C ASN A 264 -19.85 3.50 13.52
N GLU A 265 -18.71 3.83 12.93
CA GLU A 265 -18.13 5.15 13.05
C GLU A 265 -18.98 6.19 12.32
N ASN A 266 -19.09 7.39 12.88
CA ASN A 266 -19.85 8.47 12.26
C ASN A 266 -19.05 9.14 11.15
N LEU A 267 -19.63 9.26 9.96
CA LEU A 267 -19.07 10.06 8.88
C LEU A 267 -19.28 11.56 9.16
N SER A 268 -18.19 12.28 9.22
CA SER A 268 -18.27 13.75 9.22
C SER A 268 -18.55 14.26 7.81
N VAL A 269 -19.08 15.48 7.71
CA VAL A 269 -19.27 16.16 6.41
C VAL A 269 -17.95 16.27 5.64
N LEU A 270 -16.84 16.50 6.36
CA LEU A 270 -15.51 16.59 5.76
C LEU A 270 -15.09 15.25 5.14
N ASN A 271 -15.38 14.12 5.79
CA ASN A 271 -15.10 12.79 5.23
C ASN A 271 -15.87 12.58 3.91
N VAL A 272 -17.14 12.96 3.87
CA VAL A 272 -17.95 12.85 2.64
C VAL A 272 -17.39 13.72 1.52
N CYS A 273 -17.06 14.98 1.81
CA CYS A 273 -16.42 15.88 0.84
C CYS A 273 -15.09 15.31 0.32
N GLY A 274 -14.28 14.73 1.22
CA GLY A 274 -13.01 14.11 0.85
C GLY A 274 -13.19 12.89 -0.05
N ILE A 275 -14.15 12.01 0.25
CA ILE A 275 -14.52 10.87 -0.60
C ILE A 275 -14.92 11.34 -2.01
N ILE A 276 -15.77 12.35 -2.11
CA ILE A 276 -16.21 12.92 -3.40
C ILE A 276 -14.99 13.44 -4.19
N LEU A 277 -14.07 14.14 -3.53
CA LEU A 277 -12.88 14.68 -4.17
C LEU A 277 -11.93 13.59 -4.68
N ILE A 278 -11.79 12.50 -3.91
CA ILE A 278 -11.02 11.31 -4.33
C ILE A 278 -11.67 10.65 -5.55
N LEU A 279 -12.98 10.43 -5.52
CA LEU A 279 -13.71 9.85 -6.66
C LEU A 279 -13.59 10.71 -7.92
N PHE A 280 -13.63 12.04 -7.76
CA PHE A 280 -13.39 12.97 -8.85
C PHE A 280 -11.99 12.83 -9.45
N ALA A 281 -10.95 12.72 -8.60
CA ALA A 281 -9.58 12.48 -9.05
C ALA A 281 -9.45 11.15 -9.81
N VAL A 282 -10.05 10.07 -9.29
CA VAL A 282 -10.08 8.76 -9.94
C VAL A 282 -10.78 8.84 -11.30
N PHE A 283 -11.91 9.55 -11.38
CA PHE A 283 -12.64 9.76 -12.64
C PHE A 283 -11.79 10.51 -13.67
N ILE A 284 -11.13 11.59 -13.28
CA ILE A 284 -10.24 12.33 -14.18
C ILE A 284 -9.11 11.43 -14.69
N LEU A 285 -8.46 10.70 -13.80
CA LEU A 285 -7.37 9.79 -14.17
C LEU A 285 -7.84 8.68 -15.11
N SER A 286 -9.09 8.19 -14.96
CA SER A 286 -9.67 7.20 -15.86
C SER A 286 -9.84 7.70 -17.30
N LYS A 287 -9.96 9.01 -17.48
CA LYS A 287 -10.11 9.66 -18.80
C LYS A 287 -8.76 10.02 -19.44
N THR A 288 -7.67 9.94 -18.72
CA THR A 288 -6.33 10.24 -19.25
C THR A 288 -5.95 9.18 -20.27
N LYS A 289 -5.74 9.59 -21.53
CA LYS A 289 -5.34 8.70 -22.63
C LYS A 289 -3.85 8.36 -22.52
N GLU A 290 -3.49 7.18 -23.00
CA GLU A 290 -2.12 6.61 -22.99
C GLU A 290 -1.12 7.39 -23.89
N ASN A 291 -1.61 8.30 -24.73
CA ASN A 291 -0.81 9.08 -25.69
C ASN A 291 -0.29 10.42 -25.13
N ASP A 292 -0.51 10.67 -23.85
CA ASP A 292 -0.02 11.89 -23.19
C ASP A 292 1.17 11.62 -22.27
#